data_37150048fe153e44203ddbc9cf373243
#
_entry.id   37150048fe153e44203ddbc9cf373243
#
_cell.length_a   1.000
_cell.length_b   1.000
_cell.length_c   1.000
_cell.angle_alpha   90.00
_cell.angle_beta   90.00
_cell.angle_gamma   90.00
#
_symmetry.space_group_name_H-M   'P 1'
#
loop_
_entity.id
_entity.type
_entity.pdbx_description
1 polymer ?
#
loop_
_entity_poly.entity_id
_entity_poly.type
_entity_poly.pdbx_seq_one_letter_code
_entity_poly.pdbx_strand_id
1 'polypeptide(L)'
;MRGWIKLLLLLVYLASFHAYYRERIEALGIGLPLVLYLGMFAVLALALLLAAFSRPGWLRWSLALAFTVSAIFLDAYNRITDSYLTYSAFVSMVYAGGFVQEALQQYHYAITLAAARALLLLFGLGLRPGPTPRLPWLLPPVAPVLGLLALIAILFVRAGEGARGLPVMYTPLAYLSLFGYETLHDHVGPRQPVTLAQAGPAMARDIVLLIDESISGNYLDLNTPAGVTSHLGQAQPGVSIVNFGYAASIANCSADTNVTLRYGGTRTDYLRINSTQPSIWQYAKRAGLGTVYIDGQRTGGNLQNLMTETEKRDIDQFIQFDDTPVVQRDMAALERLVALLKDGRPQLIVVNKVGAHFPVHDKYPDDFLKYQPALPRGRYVDIADTGTRDGFDGRPQDWVLYRNAYQNTVLWNVGEFFRRLFAEGDLSQAVVLYTSDHGQDLHERGNPGLNTHCDSDPVPEEGLVPLVVIQGEGLRTLDWQAHLQANRNASSHYNLFPTLLKLMGYDGTAVSALYGRSLDMPTDDPFTFNVRFNARLGAKPDFRHIDLGQVVTPASVLAGQPMPVGKAD
;
A
#
# COMPACT_ATOMS: atom_id res chain seq x y z
N MET A 1 -44.31 6.55 -22.20
CA MET A 1 -43.54 5.28 -22.19
C MET A 1 -42.04 5.51 -21.97
N ARG A 2 -41.30 6.22 -22.84
CA ARG A 2 -39.83 6.39 -22.70
C ARG A 2 -39.34 7.03 -21.41
N GLY A 3 -40.06 8.02 -20.83
CA GLY A 3 -39.67 8.64 -19.56
C GLY A 3 -39.74 7.66 -18.37
N TRP A 4 -40.78 6.84 -18.31
CA TRP A 4 -40.93 5.82 -17.27
C TRP A 4 -39.87 4.71 -17.35
N ILE A 5 -39.46 4.32 -18.57
CA ILE A 5 -38.39 3.34 -18.75
C ILE A 5 -37.07 3.88 -18.16
N LYS A 6 -36.75 5.15 -18.42
CA LYS A 6 -35.54 5.79 -17.86
C LYS A 6 -35.58 5.83 -16.35
N LEU A 7 -36.70 6.26 -15.77
CA LEU A 7 -36.87 6.27 -14.31
C LEU A 7 -36.75 4.85 -13.72
N LEU A 8 -37.36 3.87 -14.37
CA LEU A 8 -37.26 2.47 -13.93
C LEU A 8 -35.79 1.99 -13.95
N LEU A 9 -35.06 2.26 -15.02
CA LEU A 9 -33.64 1.91 -15.11
C LEU A 9 -32.81 2.53 -13.98
N LEU A 10 -33.05 3.82 -13.67
CA LEU A 10 -32.33 4.50 -12.60
C LEU A 10 -32.74 4.00 -11.21
N LEU A 11 -34.02 3.70 -10.99
CA LEU A 11 -34.50 3.12 -9.74
C LEU A 11 -33.96 1.72 -9.51
N VAL A 12 -33.96 0.88 -10.55
CA VAL A 12 -33.35 -0.46 -10.49
C VAL A 12 -31.85 -0.36 -10.23
N TYR A 13 -31.17 0.59 -10.87
CA TYR A 13 -29.77 0.86 -10.62
C TYR A 13 -29.51 1.22 -9.14
N LEU A 14 -30.22 2.21 -8.59
CA LEU A 14 -30.09 2.59 -7.18
C LEU A 14 -30.41 1.43 -6.23
N ALA A 15 -31.51 0.70 -6.50
CA ALA A 15 -31.93 -0.44 -5.69
C ALA A 15 -30.91 -1.60 -5.72
N SER A 16 -30.14 -1.71 -6.79
CA SER A 16 -29.11 -2.76 -6.90
C SER A 16 -27.95 -2.63 -5.90
N PHE A 17 -27.82 -1.47 -5.24
CA PHE A 17 -26.86 -1.21 -4.15
C PHE A 17 -27.50 -1.26 -2.76
N HIS A 18 -28.62 -1.93 -2.59
CA HIS A 18 -29.36 -1.94 -1.32
C HIS A 18 -28.50 -2.45 -0.14
N ALA A 19 -27.63 -3.45 -0.35
CA ALA A 19 -26.72 -3.96 0.68
C ALA A 19 -25.74 -2.90 1.15
N TYR A 20 -25.08 -2.22 0.21
CA TYR A 20 -24.15 -1.10 0.44
C TYR A 20 -24.80 0.06 1.23
N TYR A 21 -26.07 0.40 0.94
CA TYR A 21 -26.79 1.44 1.68
C TYR A 21 -27.24 0.96 3.06
N ARG A 22 -27.70 -0.30 3.16
CA ARG A 22 -28.15 -0.90 4.42
C ARG A 22 -27.03 -0.96 5.43
N GLU A 23 -25.86 -1.44 5.04
CA GLU A 23 -24.67 -1.48 5.87
C GLU A 23 -24.35 -0.10 6.45
N ARG A 24 -24.42 0.96 5.61
CA ARG A 24 -24.19 2.33 6.09
C ARG A 24 -25.25 2.80 7.10
N ILE A 25 -26.52 2.45 6.88
CA ILE A 25 -27.61 2.78 7.80
C ILE A 25 -27.40 2.09 9.15
N GLU A 26 -27.05 0.81 9.12
CA GLU A 26 -26.76 0.02 10.33
C GLU A 26 -25.56 0.57 11.10
N ALA A 27 -24.47 0.93 10.41
CA ALA A 27 -23.27 1.52 11.01
C ALA A 27 -23.50 2.90 11.64
N LEU A 28 -24.44 3.70 11.11
CA LEU A 28 -24.75 5.04 11.67
C LEU A 28 -25.63 4.98 12.92
N GLY A 29 -26.38 3.91 13.12
CA GLY A 29 -27.36 3.82 14.19
C GLY A 29 -28.45 4.88 14.09
N ILE A 30 -29.32 4.96 15.12
CA ILE A 30 -30.39 5.97 15.19
C ILE A 30 -29.83 7.26 15.79
N GLY A 31 -29.85 8.35 15.01
CA GLY A 31 -29.36 9.65 15.48
C GLY A 31 -29.27 10.72 14.39
N LEU A 32 -28.76 11.89 14.77
CA LEU A 32 -28.57 13.00 13.84
C LEU A 32 -27.70 12.61 12.60
N PRO A 33 -26.61 11.82 12.73
CA PRO A 33 -25.84 11.40 11.57
C PRO A 33 -26.66 10.64 10.53
N LEU A 34 -27.58 9.77 10.96
CA LEU A 34 -28.48 9.04 10.05
C LEU A 34 -29.42 10.01 9.32
N VAL A 35 -30.01 10.99 10.03
CA VAL A 35 -30.91 11.98 9.41
C VAL A 35 -30.19 12.79 8.34
N LEU A 36 -28.97 13.25 8.63
CA LEU A 36 -28.15 14.00 7.68
C LEU A 36 -27.77 13.15 6.46
N TYR A 37 -27.40 11.88 6.69
CA TYR A 37 -27.09 10.92 5.62
C TYR A 37 -28.31 10.68 4.72
N LEU A 38 -29.49 10.38 5.30
CA LEU A 38 -30.72 10.16 4.53
C LEU A 38 -31.15 11.40 3.75
N GLY A 39 -30.98 12.60 4.33
CA GLY A 39 -31.24 13.86 3.66
C GLY A 39 -30.34 14.05 2.43
N MET A 40 -29.02 13.84 2.58
CA MET A 40 -28.09 13.95 1.47
C MET A 40 -28.33 12.86 0.42
N PHE A 41 -28.58 11.62 0.85
CA PHE A 41 -28.94 10.52 -0.05
C PHE A 41 -30.16 10.87 -0.91
N ALA A 42 -31.22 11.39 -0.28
CA ALA A 42 -32.44 11.80 -0.98
C ALA A 42 -32.17 12.92 -1.99
N VAL A 43 -31.37 13.93 -1.62
CA VAL A 43 -30.99 15.03 -2.54
C VAL A 43 -30.24 14.48 -3.75
N LEU A 44 -29.23 13.62 -3.57
CA LEU A 44 -28.44 13.06 -4.66
C LEU A 44 -29.25 12.10 -5.53
N ALA A 45 -30.06 11.24 -4.94
CA ALA A 45 -30.96 10.34 -5.67
C ALA A 45 -32.00 11.11 -6.48
N LEU A 46 -32.62 12.13 -5.90
CA LEU A 46 -33.59 12.98 -6.61
C LEU A 46 -32.92 13.75 -7.75
N ALA A 47 -31.74 14.31 -7.52
CA ALA A 47 -30.96 14.98 -8.56
C ALA A 47 -30.63 14.04 -9.73
N LEU A 48 -30.27 12.79 -9.45
CA LEU A 48 -30.05 11.76 -10.47
C LEU A 48 -31.34 11.46 -11.26
N LEU A 49 -32.46 11.29 -10.58
CA LEU A 49 -33.76 11.01 -11.22
C LEU A 49 -34.23 12.19 -12.09
N LEU A 50 -33.99 13.42 -11.65
CA LEU A 50 -34.24 14.63 -12.45
C LEU A 50 -33.39 14.67 -13.70
N ALA A 51 -32.12 14.26 -13.63
CA ALA A 51 -31.21 14.22 -14.76
C ALA A 51 -31.73 13.35 -15.93
N ALA A 52 -32.59 12.35 -15.65
CA ALA A 52 -33.25 11.53 -16.67
C ALA A 52 -34.06 12.36 -17.68
N PHE A 53 -34.54 13.53 -17.28
CA PHE A 53 -35.35 14.43 -18.10
C PHE A 53 -34.53 15.49 -18.87
N SER A 54 -33.21 15.45 -18.81
CA SER A 54 -32.33 16.37 -19.55
C SER A 54 -32.59 16.26 -21.08
N ARG A 55 -32.89 17.39 -21.73
CA ARG A 55 -33.21 17.47 -23.15
C ARG A 55 -31.97 17.61 -24.04
N PRO A 56 -30.97 18.48 -23.73
CA PRO A 56 -29.79 18.67 -24.58
C PRO A 56 -29.02 17.35 -24.72
N GLY A 57 -28.86 16.86 -25.95
CA GLY A 57 -28.28 15.54 -26.23
C GLY A 57 -26.84 15.42 -25.75
N TRP A 58 -26.03 16.42 -26.06
CA TRP A 58 -24.61 16.43 -25.64
C TRP A 58 -24.43 16.43 -24.13
N LEU A 59 -25.18 17.29 -23.42
CA LEU A 59 -25.10 17.39 -21.95
C LEU A 59 -25.56 16.10 -21.26
N ARG A 60 -26.61 15.49 -21.79
CA ARG A 60 -27.16 14.22 -21.29
C ARG A 60 -26.13 13.09 -21.42
N TRP A 61 -25.47 12.96 -22.57
CA TRP A 61 -24.46 11.94 -22.78
C TRP A 61 -23.17 12.22 -22.01
N SER A 62 -22.76 13.49 -21.87
CA SER A 62 -21.61 13.85 -21.03
C SER A 62 -21.84 13.47 -19.56
N LEU A 63 -23.03 13.79 -19.02
CA LEU A 63 -23.40 13.38 -17.66
C LEU A 63 -23.49 11.85 -17.54
N ALA A 64 -24.11 11.19 -18.52
CA ALA A 64 -24.23 9.74 -18.53
C ALA A 64 -22.85 9.06 -18.50
N LEU A 65 -21.91 9.50 -19.33
CA LEU A 65 -20.55 8.94 -19.39
C LEU A 65 -19.78 9.22 -18.12
N ALA A 66 -19.76 10.47 -17.64
CA ALA A 66 -19.02 10.83 -16.41
C ALA A 66 -19.52 10.03 -15.19
N PHE A 67 -20.83 9.95 -15.01
CA PHE A 67 -21.42 9.19 -13.91
C PHE A 67 -21.23 7.68 -14.06
N THR A 68 -21.27 7.15 -15.29
CA THR A 68 -21.06 5.72 -15.54
C THR A 68 -19.62 5.31 -15.22
N VAL A 69 -18.63 6.07 -15.68
CA VAL A 69 -17.20 5.81 -15.36
C VAL A 69 -16.97 5.89 -13.86
N SER A 70 -17.48 6.93 -13.22
CA SER A 70 -17.40 7.10 -11.76
C SER A 70 -18.05 5.95 -11.00
N ALA A 71 -19.20 5.48 -11.46
CA ALA A 71 -19.92 4.36 -10.87
C ALA A 71 -19.19 3.03 -11.03
N ILE A 72 -18.61 2.76 -12.21
CA ILE A 72 -17.81 1.55 -12.46
C ILE A 72 -16.62 1.53 -11.51
N PHE A 73 -15.93 2.65 -11.35
CA PHE A 73 -14.76 2.75 -10.48
C PHE A 73 -15.11 2.40 -9.02
N LEU A 74 -16.13 3.03 -8.44
CA LEU A 74 -16.50 2.77 -7.06
C LEU A 74 -17.12 1.39 -6.85
N ASP A 75 -17.99 0.90 -7.76
CA ASP A 75 -18.60 -0.43 -7.65
C ASP A 75 -17.53 -1.53 -7.77
N ALA A 76 -16.56 -1.37 -8.68
CA ALA A 76 -15.43 -2.29 -8.80
C ALA A 76 -14.58 -2.28 -7.52
N TYR A 77 -14.22 -1.09 -7.01
CA TYR A 77 -13.50 -0.95 -5.75
C TYR A 77 -14.22 -1.69 -4.60
N ASN A 78 -15.49 -1.38 -4.37
CA ASN A 78 -16.27 -2.02 -3.30
C ASN A 78 -16.34 -3.55 -3.46
N ARG A 79 -16.46 -4.07 -4.70
CA ARG A 79 -16.45 -5.53 -4.95
C ARG A 79 -15.11 -6.20 -4.68
N ILE A 80 -14.03 -5.46 -4.83
CA ILE A 80 -12.66 -5.97 -4.63
C ILE A 80 -12.29 -5.92 -3.15
N THR A 81 -12.59 -4.81 -2.49
CA THR A 81 -12.15 -4.57 -1.10
C THR A 81 -13.20 -4.89 -0.05
N ASP A 82 -14.46 -5.04 -0.45
CA ASP A 82 -15.64 -5.13 0.44
C ASP A 82 -15.73 -3.96 1.44
N SER A 83 -15.18 -2.80 1.06
CA SER A 83 -15.12 -1.61 1.90
C SER A 83 -15.59 -0.35 1.17
N TYR A 84 -15.85 0.73 1.94
CA TYR A 84 -16.18 2.03 1.37
C TYR A 84 -14.93 2.72 0.85
N LEU A 85 -15.01 3.28 -0.36
CA LEU A 85 -13.95 4.14 -0.89
C LEU A 85 -13.78 5.38 -0.01
N THR A 86 -12.61 5.53 0.61
CA THR A 86 -12.19 6.72 1.33
C THR A 86 -11.45 7.69 0.43
N TYR A 87 -11.32 8.96 0.83
CA TYR A 87 -10.52 9.91 0.06
C TYR A 87 -9.04 9.52 0.03
N SER A 88 -8.50 9.03 1.15
CA SER A 88 -7.11 8.52 1.22
C SER A 88 -6.88 7.38 0.24
N ALA A 89 -7.75 6.36 0.22
CA ALA A 89 -7.66 5.26 -0.73
C ALA A 89 -7.77 5.73 -2.19
N PHE A 90 -8.64 6.71 -2.47
CA PHE A 90 -8.74 7.31 -3.80
C PHE A 90 -7.42 7.97 -4.23
N VAL A 91 -6.79 8.75 -3.35
CA VAL A 91 -5.49 9.39 -3.62
C VAL A 91 -4.41 8.35 -3.87
N SER A 92 -4.35 7.30 -3.04
CA SER A 92 -3.39 6.20 -3.23
C SER A 92 -3.57 5.51 -4.59
N MET A 93 -4.82 5.25 -5.02
CA MET A 93 -5.08 4.69 -6.35
C MET A 93 -4.71 5.63 -7.50
N VAL A 94 -4.87 6.95 -7.35
CA VAL A 94 -4.40 7.91 -8.35
C VAL A 94 -2.88 7.84 -8.51
N TYR A 95 -2.14 7.73 -7.40
CA TYR A 95 -0.67 7.54 -7.45
C TYR A 95 -0.26 6.18 -7.99
N ALA A 96 -1.09 5.15 -7.81
CA ALA A 96 -0.89 3.83 -8.41
C ALA A 96 -1.33 3.73 -9.89
N GLY A 97 -1.59 4.86 -10.55
CA GLY A 97 -2.09 4.91 -11.94
C GLY A 97 -1.19 4.22 -12.98
N GLY A 98 0.09 3.99 -12.67
CA GLY A 98 1.00 3.19 -13.50
C GLY A 98 0.66 1.69 -13.56
N PHE A 99 -0.24 1.19 -12.68
CA PHE A 99 -0.65 -0.22 -12.58
C PHE A 99 -2.08 -0.47 -13.08
N VAL A 100 -2.64 0.43 -13.88
CA VAL A 100 -4.04 0.30 -14.36
C VAL A 100 -4.22 -0.93 -15.22
N GLN A 101 -3.26 -1.26 -16.07
CA GLN A 101 -3.35 -2.42 -16.96
C GLN A 101 -3.41 -3.72 -16.15
N GLU A 102 -2.55 -3.85 -15.17
CA GLU A 102 -2.47 -4.99 -14.26
C GLU A 102 -3.76 -5.12 -13.43
N ALA A 103 -4.25 -4.01 -12.90
CA ALA A 103 -5.52 -4.00 -12.16
C ALA A 103 -6.71 -4.42 -13.05
N LEU A 104 -6.73 -3.99 -14.32
CA LEU A 104 -7.75 -4.41 -15.28
C LEU A 104 -7.70 -5.91 -15.57
N GLN A 105 -6.52 -6.47 -15.71
CA GLN A 105 -6.35 -7.90 -15.91
C GLN A 105 -6.76 -8.71 -14.68
N GLN A 106 -6.28 -8.29 -13.51
CA GLN A 106 -6.50 -8.97 -12.26
C GLN A 106 -7.95 -8.96 -11.79
N TYR A 107 -8.58 -7.81 -11.85
CA TYR A 107 -9.93 -7.59 -11.33
C TYR A 107 -10.98 -7.57 -12.43
N HIS A 108 -10.68 -8.11 -13.63
CA HIS A 108 -11.55 -8.06 -14.81
C HIS A 108 -12.98 -8.53 -14.52
N TYR A 109 -13.17 -9.54 -13.67
CA TYR A 109 -14.48 -10.05 -13.31
C TYR A 109 -15.29 -9.02 -12.51
N ALA A 110 -14.73 -8.47 -11.45
CA ALA A 110 -15.36 -7.43 -10.64
C ALA A 110 -15.68 -6.18 -11.47
N ILE A 111 -14.74 -5.77 -12.33
CA ILE A 111 -14.89 -4.62 -13.23
C ILE A 111 -15.99 -4.87 -14.27
N THR A 112 -16.03 -6.08 -14.84
CA THR A 112 -17.08 -6.45 -15.83
C THR A 112 -18.48 -6.44 -15.20
N LEU A 113 -18.63 -6.96 -13.98
CA LEU A 113 -19.90 -6.88 -13.25
C LEU A 113 -20.31 -5.45 -12.92
N ALA A 114 -19.36 -4.62 -12.50
CA ALA A 114 -19.59 -3.19 -12.24
C ALA A 114 -20.02 -2.47 -13.53
N ALA A 115 -19.33 -2.74 -14.64
CA ALA A 115 -19.67 -2.18 -15.96
C ALA A 115 -21.06 -2.63 -16.43
N ALA A 116 -21.39 -3.90 -16.28
CA ALA A 116 -22.72 -4.43 -16.64
C ALA A 116 -23.83 -3.73 -15.84
N ARG A 117 -23.64 -3.55 -14.51
CA ARG A 117 -24.57 -2.79 -13.66
C ARG A 117 -24.68 -1.33 -14.10
N ALA A 118 -23.57 -0.70 -14.43
CA ALA A 118 -23.52 0.70 -14.83
C ALA A 118 -24.21 0.99 -16.19
N LEU A 119 -24.48 -0.03 -17.03
CA LEU A 119 -25.31 0.13 -18.23
C LEU A 119 -26.71 0.63 -17.89
N LEU A 120 -27.27 0.24 -16.75
CA LEU A 120 -28.57 0.75 -16.29
C LEU A 120 -28.52 2.26 -16.09
N LEU A 121 -27.43 2.77 -15.51
CA LEU A 121 -27.18 4.20 -15.33
C LEU A 121 -26.94 4.91 -16.67
N LEU A 122 -26.09 4.33 -17.52
CA LEU A 122 -25.77 4.87 -18.84
C LEU A 122 -27.03 5.08 -19.70
N PHE A 123 -27.86 4.05 -19.83
CA PHE A 123 -29.09 4.12 -20.61
C PHE A 123 -30.19 4.91 -19.88
N GLY A 124 -30.28 4.81 -18.54
CA GLY A 124 -31.19 5.61 -17.75
C GLY A 124 -30.99 7.10 -17.94
N LEU A 125 -29.75 7.57 -18.01
CA LEU A 125 -29.40 8.98 -18.30
C LEU A 125 -29.34 9.27 -19.79
N GLY A 126 -28.66 8.44 -20.60
CA GLY A 126 -28.29 8.72 -22.00
C GLY A 126 -29.45 8.65 -22.99
N LEU A 127 -30.46 7.83 -22.78
CA LEU A 127 -31.61 7.70 -23.70
C LEU A 127 -32.41 9.04 -23.77
N ARG A 128 -32.98 9.32 -24.96
CA ARG A 128 -33.78 10.52 -25.15
C ARG A 128 -35.04 10.48 -24.30
N PRO A 129 -35.33 11.54 -23.48
CA PRO A 129 -36.56 11.58 -22.69
C PRO A 129 -37.80 11.68 -23.61
N GLY A 130 -38.90 11.13 -23.13
CA GLY A 130 -40.23 11.34 -23.73
C GLY A 130 -40.78 12.72 -23.39
N PRO A 131 -42.07 12.95 -23.61
CA PRO A 131 -42.73 14.16 -23.15
C PRO A 131 -42.51 14.32 -21.63
N THR A 132 -41.98 15.46 -21.25
CA THR A 132 -41.61 15.73 -19.84
C THR A 132 -42.73 16.48 -19.14
N PRO A 133 -42.88 16.29 -17.81
CA PRO A 133 -43.68 17.21 -17.01
C PRO A 133 -43.17 18.65 -17.19
N ARG A 134 -43.99 19.65 -16.83
CA ARG A 134 -43.65 21.10 -16.95
C ARG A 134 -42.49 21.47 -16.00
N LEU A 135 -41.29 20.90 -16.21
CA LEU A 135 -40.07 21.26 -15.48
C LEU A 135 -39.35 22.40 -16.20
N PRO A 136 -38.76 23.35 -15.46
CA PRO A 136 -37.83 24.30 -16.06
C PRO A 136 -36.73 23.56 -16.83
N TRP A 137 -36.44 23.98 -18.06
CA TRP A 137 -35.56 23.22 -18.97
C TRP A 137 -34.12 23.04 -18.46
N LEU A 138 -33.65 23.95 -17.60
CA LEU A 138 -32.33 23.86 -16.95
C LEU A 138 -32.29 22.96 -15.71
N LEU A 139 -33.40 22.74 -15.03
CA LEU A 139 -33.43 21.98 -13.77
C LEU A 139 -32.89 20.54 -13.93
N PRO A 140 -33.30 19.75 -14.93
CA PRO A 140 -32.80 18.38 -15.08
C PRO A 140 -31.29 18.26 -15.30
N PRO A 141 -30.61 19.07 -16.10
CA PRO A 141 -29.17 18.97 -16.25
C PRO A 141 -28.38 19.63 -15.12
N VAL A 142 -28.93 20.62 -14.43
CA VAL A 142 -28.25 21.36 -13.36
C VAL A 142 -28.36 20.64 -12.01
N ALA A 143 -29.47 19.95 -11.74
CA ALA A 143 -29.68 19.27 -10.46
C ALA A 143 -28.54 18.31 -10.06
N PRO A 144 -28.05 17.40 -10.93
CA PRO A 144 -26.95 16.52 -10.55
C PRO A 144 -25.62 17.26 -10.32
N VAL A 145 -25.39 18.37 -11.00
CA VAL A 145 -24.23 19.24 -10.77
C VAL A 145 -24.32 19.92 -9.40
N LEU A 146 -25.50 20.44 -9.04
CA LEU A 146 -25.71 21.00 -7.71
C LEU A 146 -25.58 19.96 -6.60
N GLY A 147 -26.05 18.73 -6.83
CA GLY A 147 -25.85 17.61 -5.91
C GLY A 147 -24.37 17.29 -5.72
N LEU A 148 -23.60 17.24 -6.82
CA LEU A 148 -22.16 17.04 -6.78
C LEU A 148 -21.45 18.17 -6.00
N LEU A 149 -21.79 19.43 -6.28
CA LEU A 149 -21.22 20.58 -5.57
C LEU A 149 -21.55 20.57 -4.08
N ALA A 150 -22.76 20.15 -3.69
CA ALA A 150 -23.12 19.99 -2.28
C ALA A 150 -22.28 18.90 -1.62
N LEU A 151 -22.06 17.77 -2.28
CA LEU A 151 -21.18 16.72 -1.77
C LEU A 151 -19.72 17.22 -1.66
N ILE A 152 -19.19 17.90 -2.68
CA ILE A 152 -17.85 18.49 -2.63
C ILE A 152 -17.72 19.43 -1.43
N ALA A 153 -18.69 20.31 -1.20
CA ALA A 153 -18.67 21.23 -0.06
C ALA A 153 -18.63 20.49 1.29
N ILE A 154 -19.40 19.40 1.43
CA ILE A 154 -19.36 18.55 2.65
C ILE A 154 -17.97 17.94 2.81
N LEU A 155 -17.40 17.39 1.75
CA LEU A 155 -16.09 16.76 1.79
C LEU A 155 -14.99 17.76 2.17
N PHE A 156 -15.03 19.00 1.66
CA PHE A 156 -14.12 20.06 2.08
C PHE A 156 -14.24 20.37 3.59
N VAL A 157 -15.46 20.55 4.08
CA VAL A 157 -15.69 20.86 5.50
C VAL A 157 -15.30 19.71 6.42
N ARG A 158 -15.41 18.47 5.93
CA ARG A 158 -15.14 17.25 6.70
C ARG A 158 -13.80 16.58 6.33
N ALA A 159 -12.89 17.32 5.73
CA ALA A 159 -11.53 16.84 5.39
C ALA A 159 -11.54 15.51 4.59
N GLY A 160 -12.41 15.43 3.58
CA GLY A 160 -12.55 14.26 2.72
C GLY A 160 -13.58 13.21 3.20
N GLU A 161 -14.15 13.39 4.39
CA GLU A 161 -15.14 12.47 4.96
C GLU A 161 -16.57 12.89 4.63
N GLY A 162 -17.48 11.89 4.56
CA GLY A 162 -18.93 12.15 4.40
C GLY A 162 -19.56 11.56 3.15
N ALA A 163 -18.79 10.88 2.29
CA ALA A 163 -19.30 10.26 1.07
C ALA A 163 -19.72 8.79 1.24
N ARG A 164 -19.34 8.13 2.35
CA ARG A 164 -19.57 6.69 2.57
C ARG A 164 -21.05 6.34 2.49
N GLY A 165 -21.40 5.35 1.65
CA GLY A 165 -22.77 4.87 1.50
C GLY A 165 -23.68 5.77 0.66
N LEU A 166 -23.23 6.90 0.11
CA LEU A 166 -24.00 7.75 -0.79
C LEU A 166 -24.08 7.14 -2.20
N PRO A 167 -24.98 7.62 -3.10
CA PRO A 167 -25.08 7.10 -4.45
C PRO A 167 -23.74 7.12 -5.19
N VAL A 168 -23.28 5.94 -5.56
CA VAL A 168 -21.89 5.62 -5.94
C VAL A 168 -21.29 6.49 -7.05
N MET A 169 -22.09 6.99 -7.99
CA MET A 169 -21.61 7.78 -9.12
C MET A 169 -21.11 9.18 -8.75
N TYR A 170 -21.43 9.70 -7.57
CA TYR A 170 -21.02 11.05 -7.17
C TYR A 170 -19.65 11.06 -6.49
N THR A 171 -19.33 10.03 -5.72
CA THR A 171 -18.15 10.01 -4.82
C THR A 171 -16.81 10.14 -5.55
N PRO A 172 -16.47 9.33 -6.58
CA PRO A 172 -15.19 9.49 -7.28
C PRO A 172 -15.04 10.85 -7.97
N LEU A 173 -16.12 11.41 -8.53
CA LEU A 173 -16.10 12.75 -9.14
C LEU A 173 -15.85 13.85 -8.08
N ALA A 174 -16.45 13.70 -6.90
CA ALA A 174 -16.21 14.62 -5.79
C ALA A 174 -14.76 14.53 -5.30
N TYR A 175 -14.23 13.32 -5.13
CA TYR A 175 -12.84 13.10 -4.76
C TYR A 175 -11.84 13.62 -5.81
N LEU A 176 -12.15 13.44 -7.10
CA LEU A 176 -11.34 14.01 -8.18
C LEU A 176 -11.26 15.55 -8.09
N SER A 177 -12.36 16.19 -7.70
CA SER A 177 -12.39 17.65 -7.51
C SER A 177 -11.52 18.09 -6.32
N LEU A 178 -11.55 17.34 -5.22
CA LEU A 178 -10.68 17.59 -4.06
C LEU A 178 -9.21 17.38 -4.41
N PHE A 179 -8.90 16.27 -5.08
CA PHE A 179 -7.55 15.96 -5.53
C PHE A 179 -7.00 17.03 -6.46
N GLY A 180 -7.81 17.49 -7.42
CA GLY A 180 -7.44 18.61 -8.29
C GLY A 180 -7.19 19.91 -7.53
N TYR A 181 -8.00 20.23 -6.53
CA TYR A 181 -7.79 21.37 -5.66
C TYR A 181 -6.46 21.25 -4.89
N GLU A 182 -6.20 20.11 -4.24
CA GLU A 182 -4.95 19.88 -3.51
C GLU A 182 -3.74 20.00 -4.43
N THR A 183 -3.76 19.37 -5.60
CA THR A 183 -2.66 19.42 -6.56
C THR A 183 -2.34 20.85 -6.99
N LEU A 184 -3.35 21.73 -7.08
CA LEU A 184 -3.17 23.13 -7.48
C LEU A 184 -2.70 24.03 -6.30
N HIS A 185 -2.97 23.68 -5.06
CA HIS A 185 -2.74 24.53 -3.89
C HIS A 185 -1.65 24.01 -2.95
N ASP A 186 -1.33 22.72 -2.99
CA ASP A 186 -0.24 22.13 -2.23
C ASP A 186 1.12 22.46 -2.88
N HIS A 187 1.60 23.66 -2.64
CA HIS A 187 2.95 24.02 -3.02
C HIS A 187 3.91 23.61 -1.91
N VAL A 188 4.44 22.40 -2.04
CA VAL A 188 5.61 22.01 -1.26
C VAL A 188 6.79 22.81 -1.81
N GLY A 189 7.43 23.61 -0.97
CA GLY A 189 8.62 24.37 -1.33
C GLY A 189 9.79 23.47 -1.75
N PRO A 190 10.88 24.04 -2.23
CA PRO A 190 12.07 23.26 -2.56
C PRO A 190 12.57 22.51 -1.32
N ARG A 191 13.11 21.30 -1.53
CA ARG A 191 13.71 20.52 -0.45
C ARG A 191 14.86 21.28 0.19
N GLN A 192 14.97 21.15 1.51
CA GLN A 192 16.07 21.74 2.27
C GLN A 192 17.37 20.99 1.96
N PRO A 193 18.51 21.68 1.95
CA PRO A 193 19.81 21.02 1.89
C PRO A 193 20.10 20.25 3.18
N VAL A 194 21.06 19.32 3.13
CA VAL A 194 21.53 18.61 4.33
C VAL A 194 22.18 19.60 5.30
N THR A 195 21.56 19.79 6.46
CA THR A 195 22.03 20.71 7.53
C THR A 195 22.56 19.96 8.75
N LEU A 196 22.26 18.66 8.90
CA LEU A 196 22.77 17.88 10.03
C LEU A 196 24.30 17.76 9.95
N ALA A 197 24.94 17.95 11.09
CA ALA A 197 26.38 17.80 11.22
C ALA A 197 26.77 16.32 11.28
N GLN A 198 27.89 15.98 10.66
CA GLN A 198 28.54 14.69 10.86
C GLN A 198 29.39 14.77 12.15
N ALA A 199 29.23 13.75 13.02
CA ALA A 199 30.03 13.56 14.22
C ALA A 199 31.28 12.68 13.95
N GLY A 200 31.28 11.91 12.86
CA GLY A 200 32.37 11.01 12.47
C GLY A 200 32.21 10.48 11.06
N PRO A 201 33.10 9.59 10.63
CA PRO A 201 32.94 8.86 9.38
C PRO A 201 31.76 7.87 9.44
N ALA A 202 31.34 7.36 8.29
CA ALA A 202 30.41 6.22 8.23
C ALA A 202 30.96 5.03 9.01
N MET A 203 30.09 4.34 9.75
CA MET A 203 30.47 3.24 10.65
C MET A 203 30.69 1.92 9.94
N ALA A 204 30.28 1.80 8.68
CA ALA A 204 30.48 0.65 7.82
C ALA A 204 30.86 1.15 6.41
N ARG A 205 31.58 0.31 5.65
CA ARG A 205 31.86 0.59 4.24
C ARG A 205 30.56 0.55 3.44
N ASP A 206 29.78 -0.52 3.63
CA ASP A 206 28.51 -0.72 2.97
C ASP A 206 27.36 -0.64 3.97
N ILE A 207 26.46 0.29 3.75
CA ILE A 207 25.22 0.42 4.51
C ILE A 207 24.09 0.01 3.57
N VAL A 208 23.41 -1.08 3.89
CA VAL A 208 22.38 -1.67 3.03
C VAL A 208 21.02 -1.56 3.71
N LEU A 209 20.04 -0.99 3.02
CA LEU A 209 18.63 -1.10 3.36
C LEU A 209 17.99 -2.10 2.38
N LEU A 210 17.68 -3.29 2.86
CA LEU A 210 17.09 -4.38 2.09
C LEU A 210 15.59 -4.44 2.40
N ILE A 211 14.77 -4.08 1.42
CA ILE A 211 13.32 -3.98 1.54
C ILE A 211 12.70 -5.08 0.70
N ASP A 212 12.01 -6.01 1.35
CA ASP A 212 11.11 -6.92 0.68
C ASP A 212 9.75 -6.24 0.41
N GLU A 213 9.01 -6.78 -0.51
CA GLU A 213 7.64 -6.37 -0.82
C GLU A 213 6.67 -7.38 -0.24
N SER A 214 5.72 -6.91 0.60
CA SER A 214 4.59 -7.71 1.06
C SER A 214 4.97 -8.97 1.88
N ILE A 215 6.07 -8.94 2.63
CA ILE A 215 6.47 -10.05 3.50
C ILE A 215 5.97 -9.83 4.92
N SER A 216 4.96 -10.61 5.32
CA SER A 216 4.42 -10.59 6.68
C SER A 216 5.38 -11.25 7.67
N GLY A 217 5.70 -10.55 8.77
CA GLY A 217 6.67 -11.00 9.77
C GLY A 217 6.27 -12.31 10.48
N ASN A 218 4.96 -12.59 10.56
CA ASN A 218 4.39 -13.81 11.16
C ASN A 218 4.53 -15.06 10.27
N TYR A 219 5.01 -14.94 9.04
CA TYR A 219 5.28 -16.07 8.14
C TYR A 219 6.74 -16.51 8.12
N LEU A 220 7.63 -15.85 8.84
CA LEU A 220 9.07 -16.21 8.89
C LEU A 220 9.42 -17.01 10.14
N ASP A 221 10.27 -18.04 9.97
CA ASP A 221 10.73 -18.95 11.05
C ASP A 221 11.47 -18.24 12.18
N LEU A 222 12.05 -17.08 11.91
CA LEU A 222 12.73 -16.29 12.95
C LEU A 222 11.76 -15.69 14.00
N ASN A 223 10.48 -15.59 13.68
CA ASN A 223 9.45 -15.00 14.55
C ASN A 223 8.38 -16.02 14.98
N THR A 224 8.21 -17.12 14.22
CA THR A 224 7.23 -18.16 14.52
C THR A 224 7.76 -19.55 14.15
N PRO A 225 7.59 -20.58 15.01
CA PRO A 225 8.15 -21.93 14.77
C PRO A 225 7.62 -22.61 13.50
N ALA A 226 6.41 -22.27 13.05
CA ALA A 226 5.81 -22.81 11.83
C ALA A 226 6.02 -21.90 10.61
N GLY A 227 6.86 -20.88 10.73
CA GLY A 227 7.18 -19.97 9.63
C GLY A 227 8.04 -20.61 8.57
N VAL A 228 8.09 -19.95 7.41
CA VAL A 228 8.94 -20.34 6.28
C VAL A 228 10.40 -20.10 6.64
N THR A 229 11.26 -21.06 6.29
CA THR A 229 12.71 -20.98 6.55
C THR A 229 13.33 -19.75 5.84
N SER A 230 13.84 -18.83 6.65
CA SER A 230 14.45 -17.58 6.19
C SER A 230 15.96 -17.58 6.23
N HIS A 231 16.60 -18.53 6.93
CA HIS A 231 18.02 -18.56 7.30
C HIS A 231 18.47 -17.38 8.21
N LEU A 232 17.54 -16.54 8.68
CA LEU A 232 17.83 -15.40 9.56
C LEU A 232 17.75 -15.78 11.05
N GLY A 233 17.06 -16.85 11.38
CA GLY A 233 16.94 -17.36 12.75
C GLY A 233 18.12 -18.23 13.22
N GLN A 234 19.11 -18.46 12.36
CA GLN A 234 20.25 -19.34 12.63
C GLN A 234 21.55 -18.54 12.62
N ALA A 235 22.52 -18.97 13.45
CA ALA A 235 23.87 -18.40 13.42
C ALA A 235 24.52 -18.65 12.06
N GLN A 236 25.14 -17.61 11.50
CA GLN A 236 25.85 -17.65 10.21
C GLN A 236 27.32 -17.29 10.44
N PRO A 237 28.27 -18.00 9.81
CA PRO A 237 29.70 -17.70 9.96
C PRO A 237 30.05 -16.27 9.54
N GLY A 238 30.85 -15.59 10.34
CA GLY A 238 31.39 -14.27 10.01
C GLY A 238 30.41 -13.09 10.08
N VAL A 239 29.15 -13.33 10.51
CA VAL A 239 28.14 -12.29 10.68
C VAL A 239 27.42 -12.39 12.02
N SER A 240 27.04 -11.26 12.57
CA SER A 240 26.12 -11.12 13.69
C SER A 240 24.73 -10.81 13.16
N ILE A 241 23.73 -11.57 13.55
CA ILE A 241 22.31 -11.34 13.19
C ILE A 241 21.57 -10.94 14.47
N VAL A 242 20.93 -9.78 14.44
CA VAL A 242 20.14 -9.21 15.54
C VAL A 242 18.69 -9.12 15.11
N ASN A 243 17.85 -9.98 15.68
CA ASN A 243 16.43 -10.03 15.37
C ASN A 243 15.63 -9.12 16.33
N PHE A 244 15.12 -8.02 15.82
CA PHE A 244 14.20 -7.12 16.55
C PHE A 244 12.74 -7.66 16.59
N GLY A 245 12.51 -8.85 16.04
CA GLY A 245 11.19 -9.47 16.02
C GLY A 245 10.28 -8.86 14.97
N TYR A 246 9.06 -8.63 15.38
CA TYR A 246 8.08 -7.89 14.60
C TYR A 246 8.31 -6.38 14.71
N ALA A 247 8.09 -5.68 13.63
CA ALA A 247 8.03 -4.22 13.61
C ALA A 247 6.72 -3.76 12.96
N ALA A 248 6.29 -2.55 13.29
CA ALA A 248 5.18 -1.90 12.60
C ALA A 248 5.70 -1.19 11.34
N SER A 249 5.08 -1.43 10.19
CA SER A 249 5.36 -0.64 8.98
C SER A 249 4.90 0.81 9.14
N ILE A 250 5.30 1.70 8.23
CA ILE A 250 4.77 3.07 8.17
C ILE A 250 3.26 3.05 7.88
N ALA A 251 2.89 2.29 6.85
CA ALA A 251 1.53 2.14 6.37
C ALA A 251 1.33 0.71 5.83
N ASN A 252 0.10 0.36 5.51
CA ASN A 252 -0.24 -0.89 4.86
C ASN A 252 -0.18 -0.82 3.32
N CYS A 253 0.56 0.15 2.78
CA CYS A 253 0.74 0.37 1.34
C CYS A 253 2.20 0.67 1.01
N SER A 254 2.70 0.12 -0.10
CA SER A 254 4.10 0.22 -0.53
C SER A 254 4.56 1.66 -0.75
N ALA A 255 3.77 2.48 -1.47
CA ALA A 255 4.16 3.84 -1.82
C ALA A 255 4.40 4.72 -0.58
N ASP A 256 3.51 4.61 0.40
CA ASP A 256 3.50 5.38 1.64
C ASP A 256 4.68 4.99 2.55
N THR A 257 4.96 3.70 2.65
CA THR A 257 6.10 3.18 3.40
C THR A 257 7.42 3.55 2.74
N ASN A 258 7.57 3.23 1.45
CA ASN A 258 8.83 3.43 0.74
C ASN A 258 9.25 4.90 0.66
N VAL A 259 8.32 5.85 0.48
CA VAL A 259 8.66 7.27 0.50
C VAL A 259 9.21 7.70 1.87
N THR A 260 8.64 7.18 2.96
CA THR A 260 9.10 7.51 4.31
C THR A 260 10.43 6.83 4.65
N LEU A 261 10.68 5.63 4.15
CA LEU A 261 12.00 4.98 4.28
C LEU A 261 13.10 5.77 3.56
N ARG A 262 12.79 6.50 2.48
CA ARG A 262 13.75 7.29 1.71
C ARG A 262 13.89 8.75 2.17
N TYR A 263 12.90 9.31 2.87
CA TYR A 263 12.92 10.71 3.31
C TYR A 263 12.85 10.90 4.82
N GLY A 264 12.61 9.84 5.56
CA GLY A 264 12.37 9.89 6.99
C GLY A 264 10.99 10.43 7.35
N GLY A 265 10.70 10.48 8.64
CA GLY A 265 9.45 10.98 9.17
C GLY A 265 9.29 10.64 10.64
N THR A 266 8.33 11.28 11.28
CA THR A 266 7.81 10.88 12.58
C THR A 266 6.29 10.74 12.46
N ARG A 267 5.64 10.03 13.38
CA ARG A 267 4.17 9.87 13.35
C ARG A 267 3.42 11.19 13.36
N THR A 268 4.00 12.20 13.99
CA THR A 268 3.37 13.53 14.13
C THR A 268 3.69 14.47 12.97
N ASP A 269 4.75 14.20 12.18
CA ASP A 269 5.26 15.16 11.19
C ASP A 269 5.82 14.51 9.91
N TYR A 270 5.38 13.29 9.54
CA TYR A 270 5.91 12.61 8.37
C TYR A 270 5.60 13.34 7.06
N LEU A 271 4.41 13.93 6.90
CA LEU A 271 4.03 14.62 5.65
C LEU A 271 4.96 15.80 5.33
N ARG A 272 5.24 16.67 6.31
CA ARG A 272 6.15 17.79 6.13
C ARG A 272 7.58 17.30 5.89
N ILE A 273 8.05 16.34 6.67
CA ILE A 273 9.40 15.77 6.53
C ILE A 273 9.57 15.14 5.15
N ASN A 274 8.68 14.25 4.72
CA ASN A 274 8.74 13.62 3.40
C ASN A 274 8.76 14.65 2.25
N SER A 275 8.08 15.79 2.46
CA SER A 275 7.92 16.80 1.43
C SER A 275 9.07 17.81 1.37
N THR A 276 9.73 18.08 2.51
CA THR A 276 10.66 19.22 2.62
C THR A 276 12.08 18.86 3.01
N GLN A 277 12.31 17.71 3.67
CA GLN A 277 13.65 17.34 4.14
C GLN A 277 14.47 16.64 3.05
N PRO A 278 15.81 16.57 3.20
CA PRO A 278 16.67 15.86 2.27
C PRO A 278 16.35 14.36 2.19
N SER A 279 16.60 13.76 1.03
CA SER A 279 16.51 12.30 0.86
C SER A 279 17.69 11.58 1.53
N ILE A 280 17.54 10.28 1.75
CA ILE A 280 18.61 9.41 2.22
C ILE A 280 19.84 9.47 1.30
N TRP A 281 19.62 9.64 -0.01
CA TRP A 281 20.66 9.78 -1.02
C TRP A 281 21.52 11.03 -0.80
N GLN A 282 20.89 12.17 -0.51
CA GLN A 282 21.58 13.42 -0.24
C GLN A 282 22.40 13.34 1.05
N TYR A 283 21.87 12.66 2.07
CA TYR A 283 22.62 12.36 3.29
C TYR A 283 23.83 11.45 3.00
N ALA A 284 23.65 10.38 2.24
CA ALA A 284 24.72 9.45 1.86
C ALA A 284 25.84 10.18 1.08
N LYS A 285 25.49 10.96 0.07
CA LYS A 285 26.47 11.77 -0.70
C LYS A 285 27.23 12.75 0.19
N ARG A 286 26.52 13.42 1.12
CA ARG A 286 27.17 14.31 2.08
C ARG A 286 28.11 13.57 3.02
N ALA A 287 27.84 12.31 3.34
CA ALA A 287 28.68 11.43 4.14
C ALA A 287 29.85 10.82 3.34
N GLY A 288 29.98 11.12 2.05
CA GLY A 288 31.04 10.57 1.17
C GLY A 288 30.76 9.17 0.68
N LEU A 289 29.52 8.68 0.75
CA LEU A 289 29.11 7.39 0.25
C LEU A 289 28.59 7.49 -1.20
N GLY A 290 28.93 6.52 -2.04
CA GLY A 290 28.21 6.28 -3.30
C GLY A 290 26.77 5.85 -3.04
N THR A 291 25.86 6.14 -3.95
CA THR A 291 24.44 5.82 -3.81
C THR A 291 23.98 4.83 -4.86
N VAL A 292 23.39 3.72 -4.40
CA VAL A 292 22.92 2.63 -5.28
C VAL A 292 21.47 2.28 -4.94
N TYR A 293 20.62 2.26 -5.96
CA TYR A 293 19.26 1.72 -5.86
C TYR A 293 19.11 0.54 -6.81
N ILE A 294 18.78 -0.62 -6.23
CA ILE A 294 18.48 -1.85 -6.98
C ILE A 294 16.98 -2.06 -6.92
N ASP A 295 16.30 -1.98 -8.04
CA ASP A 295 14.86 -2.14 -8.17
C ASP A 295 14.52 -3.44 -8.90
N GLY A 296 14.06 -4.44 -8.15
CA GLY A 296 13.54 -5.69 -8.69
C GLY A 296 12.14 -5.58 -9.27
N GLN A 297 11.40 -4.52 -8.91
CA GLN A 297 9.99 -4.43 -9.21
C GLN A 297 9.71 -3.82 -10.59
N ARG A 298 10.37 -2.72 -10.96
CA ARG A 298 10.14 -2.03 -12.22
C ARG A 298 11.23 -2.26 -13.25
N THR A 299 10.90 -1.97 -14.49
CA THR A 299 11.76 -2.08 -15.67
C THR A 299 11.63 -0.83 -16.54
N GLY A 300 12.49 -0.70 -17.53
CA GLY A 300 12.41 0.36 -18.54
C GLY A 300 12.66 1.77 -17.99
N GLY A 301 13.33 1.91 -16.87
CA GLY A 301 13.56 3.20 -16.21
C GLY A 301 12.34 3.76 -15.48
N ASN A 302 11.23 3.03 -15.42
CA ASN A 302 10.02 3.45 -14.73
C ASN A 302 10.26 3.62 -13.22
N LEU A 303 9.70 4.68 -12.66
CA LEU A 303 9.75 4.97 -11.23
C LEU A 303 8.49 4.47 -10.53
N GLN A 304 8.61 4.20 -9.23
CA GLN A 304 7.49 3.77 -8.38
C GLN A 304 7.61 4.33 -6.97
N ASN A 305 6.61 4.04 -6.14
CA ASN A 305 6.61 4.35 -4.71
C ASN A 305 6.92 5.84 -4.45
N LEU A 306 6.27 6.73 -5.24
CA LEU A 306 6.42 8.18 -5.19
C LEU A 306 7.85 8.69 -5.45
N MET A 307 8.75 7.87 -6.02
CA MET A 307 10.06 8.32 -6.48
C MET A 307 9.90 9.29 -7.66
N THR A 308 10.70 10.33 -7.68
CA THR A 308 10.68 11.35 -8.73
C THR A 308 11.97 11.33 -9.54
N GLU A 309 11.95 11.88 -10.76
CA GLU A 309 13.16 12.07 -11.57
C GLU A 309 14.18 12.98 -10.86
N THR A 310 13.74 13.87 -9.99
CA THR A 310 14.63 14.70 -9.17
C THR A 310 15.34 13.86 -8.12
N GLU A 311 14.63 12.95 -7.45
CA GLU A 311 15.22 12.01 -6.50
C GLU A 311 16.21 11.06 -7.19
N LYS A 312 15.83 10.50 -8.35
CA LYS A 312 16.68 9.60 -9.15
C LYS A 312 18.05 10.22 -9.51
N ARG A 313 18.11 11.53 -9.73
CA ARG A 313 19.41 12.23 -10.01
C ARG A 313 20.39 12.20 -8.85
N ASP A 314 19.91 11.98 -7.63
CA ASP A 314 20.76 11.81 -6.45
C ASP A 314 21.29 10.38 -6.28
N ILE A 315 20.90 9.45 -7.16
CA ILE A 315 21.32 8.04 -7.17
C ILE A 315 22.39 7.85 -8.24
N ASP A 316 23.59 7.41 -7.85
CA ASP A 316 24.72 7.23 -8.77
C ASP A 316 24.56 5.98 -9.65
N GLN A 317 23.94 4.90 -9.10
CA GLN A 317 23.64 3.69 -9.84
C GLN A 317 22.17 3.31 -9.60
N PHE A 318 21.34 3.51 -10.62
CA PHE A 318 19.94 3.09 -10.65
C PHE A 318 19.83 1.82 -11.50
N ILE A 319 19.55 0.68 -10.87
CA ILE A 319 19.64 -0.66 -11.48
C ILE A 319 18.26 -1.29 -11.53
N GLN A 320 17.82 -1.67 -12.72
CA GLN A 320 16.62 -2.47 -12.99
C GLN A 320 16.97 -3.67 -13.87
N PHE A 321 16.05 -4.62 -14.04
CA PHE A 321 16.31 -5.92 -14.68
C PHE A 321 15.37 -6.15 -15.86
N ASP A 322 15.55 -5.40 -16.94
CA ASP A 322 14.62 -5.34 -18.08
C ASP A 322 14.43 -6.69 -18.79
N ASP A 323 15.51 -7.46 -18.93
CA ASP A 323 15.50 -8.76 -19.63
C ASP A 323 15.35 -9.96 -18.68
N THR A 324 15.11 -9.73 -17.40
CA THR A 324 15.04 -10.79 -16.38
C THR A 324 13.58 -11.11 -16.04
N PRO A 325 13.14 -12.38 -16.20
CA PRO A 325 11.82 -12.79 -15.75
C PRO A 325 11.59 -12.50 -14.28
N VAL A 326 10.38 -12.11 -13.90
CA VAL A 326 10.04 -11.68 -12.54
C VAL A 326 10.44 -12.69 -11.47
N VAL A 327 10.31 -13.98 -11.74
CA VAL A 327 10.70 -15.07 -10.83
C VAL A 327 12.21 -15.07 -10.49
N GLN A 328 13.05 -14.47 -11.32
CA GLN A 328 14.50 -14.42 -11.15
C GLN A 328 15.02 -13.06 -10.68
N ARG A 329 14.18 -12.02 -10.64
CA ARG A 329 14.64 -10.64 -10.37
C ARG A 329 15.24 -10.47 -8.99
N ASP A 330 14.70 -11.13 -7.96
CA ASP A 330 15.30 -11.07 -6.62
C ASP A 330 16.66 -11.75 -6.56
N MET A 331 16.85 -12.82 -7.32
CA MET A 331 18.17 -13.46 -7.43
C MET A 331 19.16 -12.63 -8.26
N ALA A 332 18.70 -11.95 -9.31
CA ALA A 332 19.53 -10.98 -10.04
C ALA A 332 19.88 -9.76 -9.17
N ALA A 333 18.96 -9.29 -8.33
CA ALA A 333 19.24 -8.25 -7.35
C ALA A 333 20.27 -8.70 -6.32
N LEU A 334 20.21 -9.95 -5.85
CA LEU A 334 21.21 -10.56 -4.98
C LEU A 334 22.58 -10.61 -5.65
N GLU A 335 22.69 -11.09 -6.88
CA GLU A 335 23.96 -11.16 -7.61
C GLU A 335 24.59 -9.76 -7.75
N ARG A 336 23.75 -8.75 -8.00
CA ARG A 336 24.23 -7.37 -8.06
C ARG A 336 24.67 -6.85 -6.70
N LEU A 337 23.91 -7.12 -5.63
CA LEU A 337 24.28 -6.79 -4.26
C LEU A 337 25.61 -7.44 -3.87
N VAL A 338 25.78 -8.74 -4.13
CA VAL A 338 27.03 -9.47 -3.86
C VAL A 338 28.23 -8.85 -4.59
N ALA A 339 28.04 -8.42 -5.84
CA ALA A 339 29.10 -7.75 -6.61
C ALA A 339 29.49 -6.40 -5.98
N LEU A 340 28.51 -5.61 -5.51
CA LEU A 340 28.76 -4.33 -4.83
C LEU A 340 29.46 -4.52 -3.49
N LEU A 341 29.06 -5.50 -2.69
CA LEU A 341 29.71 -5.81 -1.40
C LEU A 341 31.19 -6.21 -1.55
N LYS A 342 31.60 -6.65 -2.75
CA LYS A 342 32.99 -7.04 -3.09
C LYS A 342 33.80 -5.96 -3.79
N ASP A 343 33.20 -4.85 -4.23
CA ASP A 343 33.89 -3.85 -5.05
C ASP A 343 34.80 -2.89 -4.26
N GLY A 344 34.69 -2.91 -2.92
CA GLY A 344 35.54 -2.16 -2.01
C GLY A 344 35.18 -0.68 -1.87
N ARG A 345 34.12 -0.18 -2.49
CA ARG A 345 33.68 1.21 -2.42
C ARG A 345 32.75 1.45 -1.25
N PRO A 346 32.89 2.58 -0.54
CA PRO A 346 31.91 2.93 0.50
C PRO A 346 30.58 3.37 -0.13
N GLN A 347 29.47 2.69 0.23
CA GLN A 347 28.19 2.89 -0.42
C GLN A 347 27.01 2.81 0.54
N LEU A 348 25.96 3.59 0.23
CA LEU A 348 24.59 3.30 0.63
C LEU A 348 23.89 2.53 -0.49
N ILE A 349 23.42 1.35 -0.20
CA ILE A 349 22.70 0.49 -1.14
C ILE A 349 21.28 0.29 -0.64
N VAL A 350 20.29 0.67 -1.42
CA VAL A 350 18.88 0.34 -1.14
C VAL A 350 18.44 -0.69 -2.17
N VAL A 351 17.96 -1.81 -1.69
CA VAL A 351 17.43 -2.91 -2.52
C VAL A 351 15.94 -2.99 -2.32
N ASN A 352 15.17 -2.80 -3.38
CA ASN A 352 13.72 -2.94 -3.42
C ASN A 352 13.37 -4.21 -4.18
N LYS A 353 13.00 -5.27 -3.45
CA LYS A 353 12.79 -6.61 -4.00
C LYS A 353 11.40 -6.79 -4.57
N VAL A 354 11.22 -7.81 -5.39
CA VAL A 354 9.90 -8.30 -5.82
C VAL A 354 9.14 -8.90 -4.64
N GLY A 355 9.85 -9.62 -3.75
CA GLY A 355 9.28 -10.25 -2.58
C GLY A 355 8.08 -11.14 -2.86
N ALA A 356 7.00 -10.92 -2.13
CA ALA A 356 5.71 -11.58 -2.34
C ALA A 356 4.65 -10.63 -2.93
N HIS A 357 5.07 -9.67 -3.77
CA HIS A 357 4.13 -8.81 -4.49
C HIS A 357 3.08 -9.65 -5.22
N PHE A 358 1.87 -9.23 -5.14
CA PHE A 358 0.75 -9.86 -5.82
C PHE A 358 0.93 -9.85 -7.38
N PRO A 359 0.59 -10.91 -8.11
CA PRO A 359 0.18 -12.25 -7.66
C PRO A 359 1.37 -13.10 -7.20
N VAL A 360 1.16 -13.85 -6.11
CA VAL A 360 2.26 -14.59 -5.45
C VAL A 360 2.65 -15.90 -6.14
N HIS A 361 1.73 -16.53 -6.89
CA HIS A 361 1.88 -17.91 -7.36
C HIS A 361 2.89 -18.10 -8.52
N ASP A 362 3.46 -17.02 -9.06
CA ASP A 362 4.42 -17.09 -10.15
C ASP A 362 5.81 -16.55 -9.79
N LYS A 363 6.04 -16.32 -8.53
CA LYS A 363 7.28 -15.70 -8.07
C LYS A 363 8.24 -16.69 -7.43
N TYR A 364 8.10 -17.99 -7.75
CA TYR A 364 9.03 -19.03 -7.33
C TYR A 364 9.16 -20.10 -8.43
N PRO A 365 10.35 -20.75 -8.59
CA PRO A 365 10.56 -21.83 -9.55
C PRO A 365 9.96 -23.15 -9.05
N ASP A 366 9.86 -24.16 -9.95
CA ASP A 366 9.25 -25.46 -9.65
C ASP A 366 9.89 -26.19 -8.47
N ASP A 367 11.21 -26.10 -8.32
CA ASP A 367 11.95 -26.74 -7.24
C ASP A 367 11.58 -26.20 -5.85
N PHE A 368 10.96 -25.02 -5.81
CA PHE A 368 10.49 -24.37 -4.60
C PHE A 368 8.97 -24.54 -4.34
N LEU A 369 8.30 -25.39 -5.09
CA LEU A 369 6.90 -25.80 -4.82
C LEU A 369 6.86 -26.82 -3.66
N LYS A 370 7.05 -26.36 -2.43
CA LYS A 370 7.09 -27.19 -1.20
C LYS A 370 5.76 -27.23 -0.47
N TYR A 371 5.07 -26.10 -0.40
CA TYR A 371 3.76 -25.98 0.23
C TYR A 371 2.67 -26.29 -0.78
N GLN A 372 1.89 -27.36 -0.54
CA GLN A 372 0.89 -27.89 -1.46
C GLN A 372 -0.40 -28.25 -0.75
N PRO A 373 -1.57 -28.22 -1.44
CA PRO A 373 -1.75 -27.75 -2.82
C PRO A 373 -1.60 -26.23 -2.93
N ALA A 374 -1.08 -25.72 -4.06
CA ALA A 374 -0.90 -24.30 -4.32
C ALA A 374 -1.67 -23.86 -5.58
N LEU A 375 -1.83 -22.55 -5.77
CA LEU A 375 -2.43 -22.01 -6.97
C LEU A 375 -1.66 -22.45 -8.23
N PRO A 376 -2.34 -22.71 -9.34
CA PRO A 376 -1.71 -22.99 -10.63
C PRO A 376 -0.78 -21.83 -11.00
N ARG A 377 0.39 -22.17 -11.55
CA ARG A 377 1.36 -21.17 -11.98
C ARG A 377 1.25 -20.90 -13.47
N GLY A 378 1.48 -19.64 -13.87
CA GLY A 378 1.57 -19.22 -15.25
C GLY A 378 3.00 -18.91 -15.67
N ARG A 379 3.14 -18.25 -16.80
CA ARG A 379 4.42 -17.68 -17.27
C ARG A 379 4.27 -16.18 -17.34
N TYR A 380 4.95 -15.46 -16.45
CA TYR A 380 4.85 -14.03 -16.35
C TYR A 380 6.19 -13.36 -16.57
N VAL A 381 6.18 -12.21 -17.19
CA VAL A 381 7.37 -11.42 -17.51
C VAL A 381 7.50 -10.18 -16.64
N ASP A 382 6.42 -9.66 -16.10
CA ASP A 382 6.43 -8.48 -15.24
C ASP A 382 5.92 -8.78 -13.82
N ILE A 383 6.21 -7.88 -12.88
CA ILE A 383 5.88 -8.01 -11.47
C ILE A 383 4.38 -8.19 -11.24
N ALA A 384 3.59 -7.46 -12.01
CA ALA A 384 2.14 -7.48 -11.91
C ALA A 384 1.45 -8.30 -12.99
N ASP A 385 2.20 -9.08 -13.78
CA ASP A 385 1.61 -10.03 -14.73
C ASP A 385 0.72 -11.00 -13.97
N THR A 386 -0.57 -10.91 -14.21
CA THR A 386 -1.57 -11.67 -13.48
C THR A 386 -1.97 -12.94 -14.20
N GLY A 387 -1.69 -13.03 -15.50
CA GLY A 387 -2.17 -14.15 -16.33
C GLY A 387 -3.66 -14.40 -16.14
N THR A 388 -4.09 -15.60 -16.42
CA THR A 388 -5.41 -16.05 -16.00
C THR A 388 -5.34 -16.46 -14.53
N ARG A 389 -6.21 -15.94 -13.69
CA ARG A 389 -6.43 -16.40 -12.31
C ARG A 389 -7.22 -17.71 -12.30
N ASP A 390 -6.85 -18.64 -13.16
CA ASP A 390 -7.52 -19.93 -13.23
C ASP A 390 -7.47 -20.60 -11.86
N GLY A 391 -8.65 -20.82 -11.28
CA GLY A 391 -8.81 -21.50 -10.00
C GLY A 391 -8.78 -20.60 -8.76
N PHE A 392 -8.83 -19.25 -8.88
CA PHE A 392 -8.94 -18.34 -7.75
C PHE A 392 -10.14 -17.39 -7.88
N ASP A 393 -11.20 -17.65 -7.11
CA ASP A 393 -12.41 -16.83 -7.04
C ASP A 393 -12.55 -16.12 -5.68
N GLY A 394 -11.55 -16.24 -4.78
CA GLY A 394 -11.58 -15.69 -3.42
C GLY A 394 -12.44 -16.50 -2.43
N ARG A 395 -12.79 -17.75 -2.78
CA ARG A 395 -13.48 -18.65 -1.85
C ARG A 395 -12.54 -19.12 -0.75
N PRO A 396 -13.03 -19.56 0.41
CA PRO A 396 -12.17 -20.02 1.53
C PRO A 396 -11.12 -21.06 1.13
N GLN A 397 -11.46 -22.01 0.25
CA GLN A 397 -10.51 -23.00 -0.25
C GLN A 397 -9.45 -22.40 -1.17
N ASP A 398 -9.78 -21.36 -1.94
CA ASP A 398 -8.83 -20.71 -2.84
C ASP A 398 -7.76 -19.97 -2.04
N TRP A 399 -8.14 -19.40 -0.90
CA TRP A 399 -7.20 -18.76 0.04
C TRP A 399 -6.23 -19.75 0.68
N VAL A 400 -6.61 -21.01 0.85
CA VAL A 400 -5.64 -22.07 1.27
C VAL A 400 -4.57 -22.27 0.19
N LEU A 401 -4.97 -22.34 -1.08
CA LEU A 401 -4.04 -22.46 -2.21
C LEU A 401 -3.16 -21.22 -2.33
N TYR A 402 -3.73 -20.03 -2.10
CA TYR A 402 -3.01 -18.76 -2.13
C TYR A 402 -1.94 -18.69 -1.03
N ARG A 403 -2.29 -19.05 0.23
CA ARG A 403 -1.33 -19.09 1.35
C ARG A 403 -0.17 -20.05 1.09
N ASN A 404 -0.43 -21.20 0.51
CA ASN A 404 0.63 -22.15 0.13
C ASN A 404 1.52 -21.57 -0.97
N ALA A 405 0.94 -20.90 -1.98
CA ALA A 405 1.71 -20.19 -3.01
C ALA A 405 2.56 -19.05 -2.40
N TYR A 406 1.99 -18.29 -1.46
CA TYR A 406 2.69 -17.26 -0.72
C TYR A 406 3.90 -17.83 0.05
N GLN A 407 3.73 -18.94 0.77
CA GLN A 407 4.83 -19.59 1.51
C GLN A 407 5.95 -20.08 0.57
N ASN A 408 5.60 -20.60 -0.62
CA ASN A 408 6.59 -20.97 -1.64
C ASN A 408 7.36 -19.75 -2.16
N THR A 409 6.66 -18.62 -2.36
CA THR A 409 7.28 -17.36 -2.76
C THR A 409 8.22 -16.83 -1.68
N VAL A 410 7.81 -16.86 -0.42
CA VAL A 410 8.67 -16.48 0.72
C VAL A 410 9.89 -17.40 0.82
N LEU A 411 9.71 -18.71 0.62
CA LEU A 411 10.84 -19.66 0.63
C LEU A 411 11.89 -19.35 -0.45
N TRP A 412 11.46 -18.92 -1.63
CA TRP A 412 12.36 -18.51 -2.72
C TRP A 412 12.93 -17.12 -2.49
N ASN A 413 12.08 -16.12 -2.38
CA ASN A 413 12.52 -14.72 -2.39
C ASN A 413 13.14 -14.26 -1.06
N VAL A 414 12.85 -14.93 0.07
CA VAL A 414 13.51 -14.66 1.35
C VAL A 414 14.49 -15.76 1.71
N GLY A 415 14.04 -17.01 1.79
CA GLY A 415 14.86 -18.13 2.25
C GLY A 415 16.08 -18.36 1.37
N GLU A 416 15.88 -18.58 0.09
CA GLU A 416 17.00 -18.81 -0.85
C GLU A 416 17.88 -17.57 -1.04
N PHE A 417 17.26 -16.38 -1.02
CA PHE A 417 17.98 -15.11 -1.08
C PHE A 417 19.01 -15.00 0.06
N PHE A 418 18.60 -15.19 1.30
CA PHE A 418 19.53 -15.09 2.44
C PHE A 418 20.51 -16.24 2.50
N ARG A 419 20.10 -17.47 2.15
CA ARG A 419 21.01 -18.59 2.03
C ARG A 419 22.19 -18.27 1.09
N ARG A 420 21.88 -17.71 -0.07
CA ARG A 420 22.90 -17.31 -1.05
C ARG A 420 23.67 -16.06 -0.60
N LEU A 421 23.03 -15.07 -0.02
CA LEU A 421 23.71 -13.86 0.49
C LEU A 421 24.78 -14.23 1.52
N PHE A 422 24.48 -15.14 2.45
CA PHE A 422 25.46 -15.60 3.44
C PHE A 422 26.58 -16.47 2.82
N ALA A 423 26.28 -17.22 1.78
CA ALA A 423 27.28 -18.05 1.11
C ALA A 423 28.19 -17.28 0.16
N GLU A 424 27.67 -16.25 -0.50
CA GLU A 424 28.33 -15.59 -1.62
C GLU A 424 28.76 -14.14 -1.30
N GLY A 425 28.13 -13.46 -0.34
CA GLY A 425 28.37 -12.04 -0.03
C GLY A 425 29.56 -11.81 0.90
N ASP A 426 30.31 -10.74 0.67
CA ASP A 426 31.29 -10.23 1.65
C ASP A 426 30.63 -9.24 2.59
N LEU A 427 30.14 -9.73 3.71
CA LEU A 427 29.47 -8.94 4.74
C LEU A 427 30.43 -8.39 5.80
N SER A 428 31.74 -8.65 5.71
CA SER A 428 32.72 -8.30 6.74
C SER A 428 32.78 -6.82 7.06
N GLN A 429 32.46 -5.94 6.09
CA GLN A 429 32.45 -4.48 6.24
C GLN A 429 31.06 -3.87 5.96
N ALA A 430 30.01 -4.70 6.07
CA ALA A 430 28.65 -4.31 5.75
C ALA A 430 27.74 -4.32 6.98
N VAL A 431 26.75 -3.42 6.98
CA VAL A 431 25.56 -3.47 7.84
C VAL A 431 24.33 -3.51 6.95
N VAL A 432 23.51 -4.54 7.10
CA VAL A 432 22.25 -4.72 6.38
C VAL A 432 21.09 -4.56 7.33
N LEU A 433 20.22 -3.59 7.08
CA LEU A 433 18.91 -3.46 7.72
C LEU A 433 17.89 -4.14 6.81
N TYR A 434 17.30 -5.23 7.27
CA TYR A 434 16.30 -5.99 6.52
C TYR A 434 14.91 -5.78 7.10
N THR A 435 13.96 -5.50 6.23
CA THR A 435 12.53 -5.42 6.54
C THR A 435 11.69 -5.69 5.28
N SER A 436 10.37 -5.72 5.41
CA SER A 436 9.42 -5.60 4.29
C SER A 436 8.77 -4.23 4.32
N ASP A 437 8.25 -3.75 3.20
CA ASP A 437 7.55 -2.46 3.16
C ASP A 437 6.22 -2.50 3.93
N HIS A 438 5.45 -3.58 3.81
CA HIS A 438 4.27 -3.91 4.62
C HIS A 438 4.06 -5.42 4.66
N GLY A 439 3.12 -5.88 5.47
CA GLY A 439 2.66 -7.26 5.48
C GLY A 439 1.44 -7.47 4.58
N GLN A 440 0.73 -8.59 4.76
CA GLN A 440 -0.46 -8.94 3.98
C GLN A 440 -1.57 -9.51 4.83
N ASP A 441 -2.81 -9.22 4.45
CA ASP A 441 -3.97 -10.02 4.78
C ASP A 441 -4.07 -11.21 3.82
N LEU A 442 -3.85 -12.40 4.32
CA LEU A 442 -3.99 -13.64 3.55
C LEU A 442 -5.35 -14.31 3.81
N HIS A 443 -6.31 -13.56 4.32
CA HIS A 443 -7.69 -13.97 4.61
C HIS A 443 -7.77 -15.21 5.51
N GLU A 444 -6.87 -15.32 6.48
CA GLU A 444 -6.85 -16.43 7.44
C GLU A 444 -8.10 -16.46 8.31
N ARG A 445 -8.70 -15.30 8.56
CA ARG A 445 -9.93 -15.12 9.34
C ARG A 445 -11.20 -15.39 8.53
N GLY A 446 -11.07 -15.64 7.20
CA GLY A 446 -12.21 -15.78 6.31
C GLY A 446 -12.96 -14.46 6.09
N ASN A 447 -12.31 -13.33 6.31
CA ASN A 447 -12.84 -12.01 6.03
C ASN A 447 -13.10 -11.83 4.52
N PRO A 448 -14.11 -11.04 4.14
CA PRO A 448 -14.47 -10.82 2.75
C PRO A 448 -13.45 -9.95 2.02
N GLY A 449 -13.54 -9.90 0.68
CA GLY A 449 -12.65 -9.13 -0.18
C GLY A 449 -11.66 -10.00 -0.96
N LEU A 450 -10.85 -9.34 -1.79
CA LEU A 450 -9.82 -9.98 -2.62
C LEU A 450 -8.46 -9.27 -2.53
N ASN A 451 -8.42 -8.12 -1.90
CA ASN A 451 -7.19 -7.39 -1.67
C ASN A 451 -6.43 -7.97 -0.47
N THR A 452 -5.13 -7.86 -0.50
CA THR A 452 -4.25 -8.40 0.55
C THR A 452 -3.57 -7.31 1.36
N HIS A 453 -3.73 -6.05 0.97
CA HIS A 453 -3.15 -4.87 1.63
C HIS A 453 -3.83 -3.58 1.14
N CYS A 454 -3.46 -2.45 1.71
CA CYS A 454 -4.04 -1.12 1.44
C CYS A 454 -5.52 -1.04 1.81
N ASP A 455 -6.00 -1.86 2.72
CA ASP A 455 -7.38 -1.77 3.18
C ASP A 455 -7.57 -0.53 4.08
N SER A 456 -8.77 0.03 4.05
CA SER A 456 -9.17 1.12 4.92
C SER A 456 -9.61 0.65 6.31
N ASP A 457 -9.88 -0.65 6.46
CA ASP A 457 -10.17 -1.34 7.74
C ASP A 457 -9.31 -2.62 7.82
N PRO A 458 -7.98 -2.47 7.93
CA PRO A 458 -7.02 -3.55 7.76
C PRO A 458 -6.99 -4.50 8.95
N VAL A 459 -6.48 -5.70 8.70
CA VAL A 459 -6.06 -6.63 9.75
C VAL A 459 -4.65 -6.25 10.25
N PRO A 460 -4.27 -6.65 11.49
CA PRO A 460 -2.96 -6.32 12.05
C PRO A 460 -1.78 -6.77 11.17
N GLU A 461 -1.93 -7.88 10.45
CA GLU A 461 -0.88 -8.47 9.60
C GLU A 461 -0.49 -7.58 8.43
N GLU A 462 -1.36 -6.67 7.96
CA GLU A 462 -0.99 -5.73 6.90
C GLU A 462 0.09 -4.73 7.32
N GLY A 463 0.19 -4.44 8.63
CA GLY A 463 1.22 -3.58 9.18
C GLY A 463 2.40 -4.32 9.81
N LEU A 464 2.37 -5.66 9.87
CA LEU A 464 3.32 -6.47 10.62
C LEU A 464 4.46 -6.97 9.75
N VAL A 465 5.66 -6.44 9.95
CA VAL A 465 6.85 -6.75 9.14
C VAL A 465 7.99 -7.34 9.98
N PRO A 466 8.94 -8.07 9.36
CA PRO A 466 10.18 -8.46 10.05
C PRO A 466 11.12 -7.27 10.18
N LEU A 467 11.96 -7.28 11.22
CA LEU A 467 13.03 -6.30 11.37
C LEU A 467 14.30 -6.98 11.88
N VAL A 468 15.34 -7.00 11.06
CA VAL A 468 16.59 -7.69 11.33
C VAL A 468 17.78 -6.81 10.96
N VAL A 469 18.80 -6.80 11.80
CA VAL A 469 20.10 -6.21 11.50
C VAL A 469 21.12 -7.32 11.33
N ILE A 470 21.85 -7.28 10.20
CA ILE A 470 22.96 -8.20 9.89
C ILE A 470 24.21 -7.36 9.72
N GLN A 471 25.27 -7.71 10.42
CA GLN A 471 26.58 -7.03 10.27
C GLN A 471 27.74 -7.99 10.33
N GLY A 472 28.88 -7.61 9.76
CA GLY A 472 30.13 -8.35 9.89
C GLY A 472 30.49 -8.55 11.38
N GLU A 473 30.89 -9.76 11.78
CA GLU A 473 31.12 -10.12 13.19
C GLU A 473 32.20 -9.26 13.86
N GLY A 474 33.22 -8.84 13.12
CA GLY A 474 34.29 -7.96 13.61
C GLY A 474 33.97 -6.45 13.51
N LEU A 475 32.88 -6.07 12.90
CA LEU A 475 32.53 -4.69 12.64
C LEU A 475 31.91 -4.04 13.88
N ARG A 476 32.45 -2.90 14.29
CA ARG A 476 31.94 -2.12 15.42
C ARG A 476 31.13 -0.94 14.90
N THR A 477 29.81 -1.00 15.10
CA THR A 477 28.87 0.05 14.73
C THR A 477 28.04 0.49 15.95
N LEU A 478 26.73 0.55 15.81
CA LEU A 478 25.81 0.84 16.91
C LEU A 478 25.71 -0.38 17.86
N ASP A 479 25.43 -0.12 19.13
CA ASP A 479 25.21 -1.19 20.10
C ASP A 479 23.77 -1.74 19.98
N TRP A 480 23.60 -2.69 19.06
CA TRP A 480 22.31 -3.31 18.80
C TRP A 480 21.74 -4.08 20.00
N GLN A 481 22.59 -4.54 20.93
CA GLN A 481 22.19 -5.33 22.07
C GLN A 481 21.72 -4.48 23.26
N ALA A 482 22.17 -3.24 23.36
CA ALA A 482 21.91 -2.38 24.51
C ALA A 482 20.42 -2.26 24.86
N HIS A 483 19.57 -2.21 23.87
CA HIS A 483 18.12 -2.04 24.04
C HIS A 483 17.28 -3.09 23.31
N LEU A 484 17.89 -4.19 22.86
CA LEU A 484 17.20 -5.21 22.06
C LEU A 484 15.97 -5.78 22.77
N GLN A 485 16.05 -6.03 24.06
CA GLN A 485 14.92 -6.57 24.83
C GLN A 485 13.74 -5.61 24.88
N ALA A 486 13.99 -4.31 25.02
CA ALA A 486 12.95 -3.29 25.04
C ALA A 486 12.37 -3.00 23.63
N ASN A 487 13.22 -3.12 22.61
CA ASN A 487 12.87 -2.78 21.22
C ASN A 487 12.25 -3.95 20.46
N ARG A 488 12.45 -5.19 20.95
CA ARG A 488 11.93 -6.39 20.30
C ARG A 488 10.41 -6.39 20.31
N ASN A 489 9.79 -6.55 19.16
CA ASN A 489 8.34 -6.49 18.95
C ASN A 489 7.71 -5.15 19.40
N ALA A 490 8.48 -4.09 19.39
CA ALA A 490 8.08 -2.75 19.83
C ALA A 490 8.69 -1.63 18.98
N SER A 491 9.35 -1.96 17.87
CA SER A 491 9.94 -1.01 16.92
C SER A 491 9.07 -0.81 15.70
N SER A 492 9.35 0.21 14.93
CA SER A 492 8.71 0.46 13.64
C SER A 492 9.69 0.94 12.58
N HIS A 493 9.23 1.08 11.36
CA HIS A 493 9.99 1.69 10.27
C HIS A 493 10.43 3.13 10.57
N TYR A 494 9.73 3.86 11.45
CA TYR A 494 10.19 5.21 11.87
C TYR A 494 11.56 5.17 12.56
N ASN A 495 12.00 4.02 13.05
CA ASN A 495 13.34 3.87 13.63
C ASN A 495 14.45 3.66 12.58
N LEU A 496 14.11 3.30 11.32
CA LEU A 496 15.10 2.92 10.31
C LEU A 496 15.87 4.13 9.74
N PHE A 497 15.18 5.19 9.34
CA PHE A 497 15.83 6.37 8.78
C PHE A 497 16.83 7.02 9.75
N PRO A 498 16.49 7.30 11.03
CA PRO A 498 17.46 7.81 12.00
C PRO A 498 18.62 6.82 12.26
N THR A 499 18.38 5.51 12.20
CA THR A 499 19.43 4.49 12.32
C THR A 499 20.43 4.59 11.16
N LEU A 500 19.92 4.68 9.91
CA LEU A 500 20.77 4.84 8.72
C LEU A 500 21.61 6.11 8.80
N LEU A 501 21.05 7.24 9.25
CA LEU A 501 21.81 8.48 9.42
C LEU A 501 22.94 8.33 10.46
N LYS A 502 22.68 7.67 11.58
CA LYS A 502 23.73 7.39 12.57
C LYS A 502 24.83 6.48 12.02
N LEU A 503 24.47 5.45 11.25
CA LEU A 503 25.44 4.60 10.56
C LEU A 503 26.30 5.38 9.56
N MET A 504 25.74 6.43 8.94
CA MET A 504 26.47 7.36 8.06
C MET A 504 27.35 8.38 8.84
N GLY A 505 27.37 8.32 10.16
CA GLY A 505 28.19 9.18 11.00
C GLY A 505 27.58 10.52 11.38
N TYR A 506 26.27 10.73 11.21
CA TYR A 506 25.59 11.95 11.64
C TYR A 506 25.41 12.00 13.17
N ASP A 507 25.37 13.21 13.72
CA ASP A 507 25.18 13.43 15.16
C ASP A 507 23.84 12.86 15.64
N GLY A 508 23.90 11.92 16.56
CA GLY A 508 22.73 11.17 17.02
C GLY A 508 21.69 12.01 17.74
N THR A 509 22.11 13.11 18.42
CA THR A 509 21.19 14.01 19.11
C THR A 509 20.39 14.83 18.11
N ALA A 510 21.08 15.40 17.12
CA ALA A 510 20.43 16.17 16.05
C ALA A 510 19.54 15.30 15.16
N VAL A 511 19.98 14.07 14.85
CA VAL A 511 19.18 13.08 14.13
C VAL A 511 17.89 12.76 14.89
N SER A 512 18.00 12.47 16.19
CA SER A 512 16.83 12.10 17.01
C SER A 512 15.85 13.27 17.18
N ALA A 513 16.34 14.51 17.24
CA ALA A 513 15.50 15.70 17.33
C ALA A 513 14.63 15.91 16.07
N LEU A 514 15.11 15.49 14.88
CA LEU A 514 14.41 15.70 13.61
C LEU A 514 13.60 14.46 13.16
N TYR A 515 14.15 13.26 13.35
CA TYR A 515 13.62 12.02 12.77
C TYR A 515 13.19 10.98 13.83
N GLY A 516 13.32 11.29 15.12
CA GLY A 516 12.97 10.33 16.18
C GLY A 516 14.10 9.36 16.51
N ARG A 517 13.78 8.33 17.27
CA ARG A 517 14.76 7.39 17.86
C ARG A 517 15.24 6.34 16.86
N SER A 518 16.54 6.06 16.91
CA SER A 518 17.18 4.96 16.18
C SER A 518 17.06 3.63 16.95
N LEU A 519 17.33 2.50 16.30
CA LEU A 519 17.21 1.15 16.86
C LEU A 519 18.16 0.85 18.04
N ASP A 520 19.25 1.60 18.17
CA ASP A 520 20.19 1.51 19.31
C ASP A 520 19.78 2.37 20.51
N MET A 521 18.59 2.94 20.52
CA MET A 521 17.98 3.68 21.63
C MET A 521 16.73 2.96 22.13
N PRO A 522 16.31 3.15 23.41
CA PRO A 522 15.03 2.57 23.87
C PRO A 522 13.89 3.12 23.02
N THR A 523 13.05 2.22 22.50
CA THR A 523 11.89 2.64 21.71
C THR A 523 10.80 3.24 22.61
N ASP A 524 10.07 4.22 22.06
CA ASP A 524 8.80 4.74 22.59
C ASP A 524 7.69 4.60 21.54
N ASP A 525 7.92 3.70 20.58
CA ASP A 525 7.03 3.49 19.46
C ASP A 525 5.71 2.89 19.92
N PRO A 526 4.53 3.44 19.55
CA PRO A 526 3.23 2.92 19.92
C PRO A 526 2.83 1.65 19.15
N PHE A 527 3.72 1.11 18.31
CA PHE A 527 3.53 -0.10 17.52
C PHE A 527 2.27 -0.04 16.65
N THR A 528 2.21 1.00 15.82
CA THR A 528 1.06 1.30 14.95
C THR A 528 1.50 1.51 13.51
N PHE A 529 0.61 1.24 12.56
CA PHE A 529 0.76 1.61 11.15
C PHE A 529 -0.38 2.53 10.70
N ASN A 530 -0.18 3.28 9.62
CA ASN A 530 -1.08 4.33 9.19
C ASN A 530 -1.94 3.86 8.00
N VAL A 531 -3.26 3.90 8.14
CA VAL A 531 -4.21 3.58 7.06
C VAL A 531 -4.74 4.83 6.35
N ARG A 532 -4.38 6.00 6.84
CA ARG A 532 -4.71 7.31 6.24
C ARG A 532 -3.44 8.14 6.07
N PHE A 533 -2.48 7.61 5.35
CA PHE A 533 -1.18 8.24 5.15
C PHE A 533 -1.33 9.60 4.45
N ASN A 534 -2.10 9.67 3.38
CA ASN A 534 -2.39 10.90 2.65
C ASN A 534 -3.47 11.75 3.35
N ALA A 535 -3.30 12.01 4.66
CA ALA A 535 -4.20 12.81 5.49
C ALA A 535 -4.09 14.29 5.11
N ARG A 536 -4.79 14.71 4.07
CA ARG A 536 -4.84 16.07 3.52
C ARG A 536 -6.14 16.76 3.87
N LEU A 537 -6.33 17.99 3.46
CA LEU A 537 -7.50 18.83 3.77
C LEU A 537 -7.77 18.95 5.29
N GLY A 538 -6.72 18.87 6.11
CA GLY A 538 -6.86 18.91 7.57
C GLY A 538 -7.35 17.59 8.21
N ALA A 539 -7.47 16.51 7.42
CA ALA A 539 -7.69 15.16 7.97
C ALA A 539 -6.50 14.74 8.83
N LYS A 540 -6.78 13.97 9.88
CA LYS A 540 -5.72 13.41 10.72
C LYS A 540 -5.31 12.05 10.18
N PRO A 541 -4.02 11.66 10.33
CA PRO A 541 -3.58 10.29 10.15
C PRO A 541 -4.43 9.33 10.99
N ASP A 542 -4.65 8.12 10.49
CA ASP A 542 -5.37 7.07 11.20
C ASP A 542 -4.40 5.91 11.47
N PHE A 543 -3.92 5.84 12.71
CA PHE A 543 -2.95 4.83 13.13
C PHE A 543 -3.67 3.65 13.79
N ARG A 544 -3.45 2.46 13.25
CA ARG A 544 -3.95 1.19 13.79
C ARG A 544 -2.88 0.52 14.63
N HIS A 545 -3.22 0.18 15.87
CA HIS A 545 -2.33 -0.54 16.76
C HIS A 545 -2.26 -2.03 16.38
N ILE A 546 -1.06 -2.60 16.41
CA ILE A 546 -0.83 -4.02 16.19
C ILE A 546 -0.87 -4.74 17.54
N ASP A 547 -1.95 -5.44 17.81
CA ASP A 547 -2.04 -6.33 18.98
C ASP A 547 -1.48 -7.71 18.60
N LEU A 548 -0.31 -8.02 19.10
CA LEU A 548 0.35 -9.31 18.83
C LEU A 548 -0.46 -10.53 19.31
N GLY A 549 -1.36 -10.36 20.29
CA GLY A 549 -2.28 -11.41 20.73
C GLY A 549 -3.34 -11.76 19.70
N GLN A 550 -3.58 -10.87 18.73
CA GLN A 550 -4.54 -11.08 17.64
C GLN A 550 -3.87 -11.53 16.33
N VAL A 551 -2.55 -11.53 16.27
CA VAL A 551 -1.81 -11.94 15.06
C VAL A 551 -2.01 -13.43 14.79
N VAL A 552 -2.46 -13.73 13.57
CA VAL A 552 -2.61 -15.12 13.10
C VAL A 552 -1.27 -15.64 12.60
N THR A 553 -0.90 -16.86 12.97
CA THR A 553 0.32 -17.50 12.49
C THR A 553 0.00 -18.72 11.63
N PRO A 554 0.90 -19.18 10.74
CA PRO A 554 0.69 -20.42 9.99
C PRO A 554 0.37 -21.62 10.89
N ALA A 555 0.95 -21.69 12.09
CA ALA A 555 0.66 -22.74 13.07
C ALA A 555 -0.78 -22.69 13.57
N SER A 556 -1.34 -21.51 13.84
CA SER A 556 -2.72 -21.35 14.31
C SER A 556 -3.73 -21.72 13.21
N VAL A 557 -3.43 -21.41 11.94
CA VAL A 557 -4.25 -21.81 10.80
C VAL A 557 -4.29 -23.32 10.64
N LEU A 558 -3.13 -23.97 10.71
CA LEU A 558 -3.01 -25.43 10.59
C LEU A 558 -3.69 -26.18 11.74
N ALA A 559 -3.67 -25.63 12.96
CA ALA A 559 -4.28 -26.21 14.15
C ALA A 559 -5.82 -26.07 14.14
N GLY A 560 -6.42 -25.38 13.18
CA GLY A 560 -7.86 -25.13 13.14
C GLY A 560 -8.38 -24.37 14.37
N GLN A 561 -7.53 -23.55 15.00
CA GLN A 561 -7.91 -22.75 16.14
C GLN A 561 -8.96 -21.71 15.75
N PRO A 562 -9.95 -21.43 16.60
CA PRO A 562 -10.87 -20.33 16.33
C PRO A 562 -10.05 -19.04 16.18
N MET A 563 -10.16 -18.43 15.01
CA MET A 563 -9.47 -17.17 14.71
C MET A 563 -10.04 -16.06 15.58
N PRO A 564 -9.20 -15.17 16.11
CA PRO A 564 -9.69 -14.02 16.83
C PRO A 564 -10.56 -13.19 15.87
N VAL A 565 -11.83 -13.05 16.19
CA VAL A 565 -12.76 -12.16 15.49
C VAL A 565 -12.49 -10.77 16.05
N GLY A 566 -11.54 -10.06 15.48
CA GLY A 566 -11.19 -8.70 15.88
C GLY A 566 -11.26 -7.80 14.67
N LYS A 567 -12.37 -7.08 14.52
CA LYS A 567 -12.30 -5.74 13.95
C LYS A 567 -11.67 -4.88 15.03
N ALA A 568 -10.58 -4.18 14.72
CA ALA A 568 -10.03 -3.19 15.62
C ALA A 568 -11.11 -2.13 15.91
N ASP A 569 -11.46 -1.94 17.18
CA ASP A 569 -12.35 -0.88 17.65
C ASP A 569 -11.77 0.50 17.37
#